data_f29f80c071746ad762fc2cd93a467ff3
#
_entry.id   f29f80c071746ad762fc2cd93a467ff3
#
_cell.length_a   1.000
_cell.length_b   1.000
_cell.length_c   1.000
_cell.angle_alpha   90.00
_cell.angle_beta   90.00
_cell.angle_gamma   90.00
#
_symmetry.space_group_name_H-M   'P 1'
#
loop_
_entity.id
_entity.type
_entity.pdbx_description
1 polymer ?
#
loop_
_entity_poly.entity_id
_entity_poly.type
_entity_poly.pdbx_seq_one_letter_code
_entity_poly.pdbx_strand_id
1 'polypeptide(L)'
;VLFPRRLLAFIESLGGADAANTLSARLRGGAPPAGRFRVRRGVDIAAIRAWWSGDAAVAPGPLADDAALVVLSQCAGNIENPIGMTALPLGVAGPLRVNGLHASGDYWLPLATSEAALVASYARGAHAINQAGGTSAALLGENVARAPAFVFASLAEAGSFVAWATRHEADLAAAAHATTRHGRLQAIEPMIDSDTVFLVCRYTTGDASGQNMVTIATEAMCRWIIAHTPVQPLHWFIEGNFSGDKKASYLGLIGGRGRKVSASVTLPAEVIRRTLGTDAETMLAYARVAQLGATLSGQIGAQGHFANGLAALFIATGQDAACVAESAVGFTRMEPRADGALFMSVTLPNLMVGTVGGGTGMPHQRAALELMGLAGSGKARALAEVSAGLCLAGEISIMAAIASGVFTSAHHKLARTRG
;
A
#
# COMPACT_ATOMS: atom_id res chain seq x y z
N VAL A 1 36.24 -19.85 -18.13
CA VAL A 1 34.91 -19.48 -18.64
C VAL A 1 34.54 -18.15 -18.03
N LEU A 2 34.51 -17.07 -18.86
CA LEU A 2 34.25 -15.70 -18.39
C LEU A 2 32.75 -15.45 -18.08
N PHE A 3 31.87 -16.28 -18.63
CA PHE A 3 30.44 -16.19 -18.40
C PHE A 3 29.88 -17.44 -17.72
N PRO A 4 28.92 -17.35 -16.81
CA PRO A 4 28.27 -18.49 -16.19
C PRO A 4 27.62 -19.40 -17.25
N ARG A 5 27.87 -20.72 -17.21
CA ARG A 5 27.26 -21.68 -18.14
C ARG A 5 25.73 -21.60 -18.22
N ARG A 6 25.07 -21.32 -17.08
CA ARG A 6 23.61 -21.15 -17.05
C ARG A 6 23.13 -19.94 -17.87
N LEU A 7 23.90 -18.84 -17.89
CA LEU A 7 23.59 -17.67 -18.71
C LEU A 7 23.73 -17.98 -20.20
N LEU A 8 24.78 -18.69 -20.60
CA LEU A 8 25.00 -19.10 -21.99
C LEU A 8 23.86 -20.01 -22.46
N ALA A 9 23.50 -21.04 -21.67
CA ALA A 9 22.38 -21.93 -22.00
C ALA A 9 21.07 -21.20 -22.09
N PHE A 10 20.83 -20.19 -21.22
CA PHE A 10 19.64 -19.36 -21.29
C PHE A 10 19.61 -18.51 -22.58
N ILE A 11 20.72 -17.86 -22.95
CA ILE A 11 20.83 -17.08 -24.20
C ILE A 11 20.60 -17.98 -25.42
N GLU A 12 21.17 -19.19 -25.43
CA GLU A 12 20.95 -20.18 -26.49
C GLU A 12 19.48 -20.61 -26.58
N SER A 13 18.81 -20.81 -25.42
CA SER A 13 17.38 -21.15 -25.38
C SER A 13 16.46 -20.05 -25.91
N LEU A 14 16.91 -18.80 -25.92
CA LEU A 14 16.22 -17.67 -26.53
C LEU A 14 16.45 -17.54 -28.03
N GLY A 15 17.20 -18.46 -28.66
CA GLY A 15 17.54 -18.44 -30.07
C GLY A 15 18.81 -17.64 -30.43
N GLY A 16 19.63 -17.30 -29.43
CA GLY A 16 20.93 -16.66 -29.65
C GLY A 16 20.89 -15.38 -30.48
N ALA A 17 21.85 -15.26 -31.42
CA ALA A 17 21.95 -14.09 -32.31
C ALA A 17 20.75 -13.94 -33.27
N ASP A 18 20.11 -15.05 -33.67
CA ASP A 18 18.95 -15.01 -34.59
C ASP A 18 17.72 -14.39 -33.92
N ALA A 19 17.49 -14.65 -32.63
CA ALA A 19 16.42 -14.00 -31.88
C ALA A 19 16.64 -12.48 -31.77
N ALA A 20 17.89 -12.05 -31.51
CA ALA A 20 18.24 -10.63 -31.45
C ALA A 20 18.07 -9.94 -32.82
N ASN A 21 18.46 -10.60 -33.91
CA ASN A 21 18.24 -10.09 -35.26
C ASN A 21 16.76 -9.99 -35.61
N THR A 22 15.96 -11.00 -35.26
CA THR A 22 14.51 -11.00 -35.45
C THR A 22 13.85 -9.86 -34.68
N LEU A 23 14.21 -9.68 -33.40
CA LEU A 23 13.69 -8.58 -32.58
C LEU A 23 14.06 -7.22 -33.19
N SER A 24 15.34 -7.06 -33.58
CA SER A 24 15.82 -5.82 -34.21
C SER A 24 15.11 -5.52 -35.53
N ALA A 25 14.80 -6.54 -36.32
CA ALA A 25 14.04 -6.39 -37.55
C ALA A 25 12.59 -5.94 -37.26
N ARG A 26 11.93 -6.55 -36.28
CA ARG A 26 10.57 -6.14 -35.86
C ARG A 26 10.52 -4.70 -35.33
N LEU A 27 11.53 -4.29 -34.55
CA LEU A 27 11.62 -2.93 -34.02
C LEU A 27 11.85 -1.89 -35.13
N ARG A 28 12.57 -2.24 -36.21
CA ARG A 28 12.85 -1.35 -37.33
C ARG A 28 11.76 -1.32 -38.39
N GLY A 29 11.02 -2.40 -38.56
CA GLY A 29 10.05 -2.57 -39.65
C GLY A 29 8.61 -2.23 -39.29
N GLY A 30 8.29 -1.99 -38.03
CA GLY A 30 6.93 -1.70 -37.58
C GLY A 30 6.55 -0.23 -37.74
N ALA A 31 5.54 0.06 -38.54
CA ALA A 31 4.89 1.36 -38.43
C ALA A 31 4.28 1.50 -37.02
N PRO A 32 4.33 2.67 -36.39
CA PRO A 32 3.69 2.86 -35.10
C PRO A 32 2.18 2.61 -35.25
N PRO A 33 1.51 2.06 -34.21
CA PRO A 33 0.08 1.86 -34.24
C PRO A 33 -0.65 3.15 -34.63
N ALA A 34 -1.56 3.05 -35.59
CA ALA A 34 -2.39 4.17 -36.00
C ALA A 34 -3.30 4.56 -34.82
N GLY A 35 -3.19 5.78 -34.34
CA GLY A 35 -4.06 6.29 -33.27
C GLY A 35 -3.45 7.49 -32.56
N ARG A 36 -4.31 8.43 -32.20
CA ARG A 36 -3.90 9.54 -31.33
C ARG A 36 -4.28 9.22 -29.91
N PHE A 37 -3.32 9.33 -28.99
CA PHE A 37 -3.62 9.30 -27.57
C PHE A 37 -4.59 10.43 -27.21
N ARG A 38 -5.77 10.06 -26.73
CA ARG A 38 -6.78 11.01 -26.24
C ARG A 38 -7.26 10.55 -24.87
N VAL A 39 -7.17 11.42 -23.89
CA VAL A 39 -7.77 11.20 -22.57
C VAL A 39 -9.22 11.63 -22.62
N ARG A 40 -10.14 10.68 -22.47
CA ARG A 40 -11.57 10.93 -22.27
C ARG A 40 -11.85 10.95 -20.78
N ARG A 41 -12.41 12.06 -20.30
CA ARG A 41 -12.86 12.18 -18.90
C ARG A 41 -14.35 11.89 -18.81
N GLY A 42 -14.77 11.38 -17.65
CA GLY A 42 -16.17 11.02 -17.43
C GLY A 42 -16.56 9.66 -18.05
N VAL A 43 -17.80 9.27 -17.84
CA VAL A 43 -18.37 8.01 -18.32
C VAL A 43 -19.41 8.31 -19.40
N ASP A 44 -19.05 8.01 -20.65
CA ASP A 44 -19.95 8.05 -21.80
C ASP A 44 -20.27 6.60 -22.24
N ILE A 45 -21.45 6.11 -21.86
CA ILE A 45 -21.88 4.73 -22.14
C ILE A 45 -21.96 4.46 -23.64
N ALA A 46 -22.40 5.43 -24.45
CA ALA A 46 -22.47 5.25 -25.90
C ALA A 46 -21.09 5.08 -26.52
N ALA A 47 -20.12 5.89 -26.08
CA ALA A 47 -18.72 5.78 -26.51
C ALA A 47 -18.08 4.47 -26.06
N ILE A 48 -18.41 3.96 -24.85
CA ILE A 48 -17.92 2.67 -24.35
C ILE A 48 -18.46 1.53 -25.22
N ARG A 49 -19.75 1.52 -25.51
CA ARG A 49 -20.37 0.50 -26.38
C ARG A 49 -19.82 0.53 -27.80
N ALA A 50 -19.61 1.73 -28.36
CA ALA A 50 -19.01 1.90 -29.69
C ALA A 50 -17.55 1.36 -29.71
N TRP A 51 -16.76 1.58 -28.64
CA TRP A 51 -15.41 1.04 -28.56
C TRP A 51 -15.41 -0.50 -28.55
N TRP A 52 -16.29 -1.12 -27.78
CA TRP A 52 -16.40 -2.59 -27.72
C TRP A 52 -16.82 -3.21 -29.04
N SER A 53 -17.74 -2.55 -29.78
CA SER A 53 -18.21 -3.07 -31.08
C SER A 53 -17.26 -2.78 -32.26
N GLY A 54 -16.35 -1.81 -32.11
CA GLY A 54 -15.41 -1.38 -33.13
C GLY A 54 -13.95 -1.73 -32.80
N ASP A 55 -13.30 -0.94 -31.95
CA ASP A 55 -11.86 -1.01 -31.73
C ASP A 55 -11.41 -2.31 -31.00
N ALA A 56 -12.22 -2.83 -30.08
CA ALA A 56 -11.87 -4.02 -29.32
C ALA A 56 -12.03 -5.31 -30.13
N ALA A 57 -12.92 -5.33 -31.08
CA ALA A 57 -13.29 -6.48 -31.95
C ALA A 57 -13.67 -7.77 -31.16
N VAL A 58 -14.11 -7.62 -29.91
CA VAL A 58 -14.55 -8.70 -29.02
C VAL A 58 -15.79 -8.27 -28.23
N ALA A 59 -16.63 -9.24 -27.83
CA ALA A 59 -17.78 -8.95 -26.99
C ALA A 59 -17.31 -8.59 -25.56
N PRO A 60 -17.88 -7.55 -24.93
CA PRO A 60 -17.46 -7.09 -23.59
C PRO A 60 -17.75 -8.11 -22.47
N GLY A 61 -18.75 -8.97 -22.66
CA GLY A 61 -19.21 -9.89 -21.61
C GLY A 61 -19.56 -9.13 -20.31
N PRO A 62 -19.20 -9.69 -19.14
CA PRO A 62 -19.51 -9.07 -17.86
C PRO A 62 -18.71 -7.80 -17.57
N LEU A 63 -17.74 -7.43 -18.41
CA LEU A 63 -16.95 -6.20 -18.21
C LEU A 63 -17.78 -4.93 -18.46
N ALA A 64 -18.75 -4.97 -19.39
CA ALA A 64 -19.56 -3.83 -19.77
C ALA A 64 -21.02 -4.22 -20.06
N ASP A 65 -21.58 -5.14 -19.28
CA ASP A 65 -23.01 -5.36 -19.24
C ASP A 65 -23.74 -4.16 -18.62
N ASP A 66 -25.05 -4.12 -18.68
CA ASP A 66 -25.85 -3.00 -18.20
C ASP A 66 -25.64 -2.73 -16.68
N ALA A 67 -25.45 -3.78 -15.87
CA ALA A 67 -25.22 -3.64 -14.45
C ALA A 67 -23.82 -3.02 -14.18
N ALA A 68 -22.79 -3.47 -14.88
CA ALA A 68 -21.44 -2.90 -14.78
C ALA A 68 -21.43 -1.43 -15.20
N LEU A 69 -22.12 -1.07 -16.30
CA LEU A 69 -22.18 0.31 -16.79
C LEU A 69 -22.93 1.25 -15.85
N VAL A 70 -23.97 0.78 -15.16
CA VAL A 70 -24.67 1.56 -14.11
C VAL A 70 -23.72 1.90 -12.96
N VAL A 71 -22.94 0.93 -12.46
CA VAL A 71 -21.95 1.18 -11.39
C VAL A 71 -20.84 2.09 -11.89
N LEU A 72 -20.33 1.85 -13.11
CA LEU A 72 -19.26 2.66 -13.70
C LEU A 72 -19.66 4.14 -13.81
N SER A 73 -20.93 4.45 -14.11
CA SER A 73 -21.43 5.82 -14.21
C SER A 73 -21.25 6.62 -12.91
N GLN A 74 -21.23 5.94 -11.78
CA GLN A 74 -21.00 6.55 -10.45
C GLN A 74 -19.52 6.73 -10.12
N CYS A 75 -18.62 6.20 -10.96
CA CYS A 75 -17.17 6.27 -10.81
C CYS A 75 -16.51 7.34 -11.71
N ALA A 76 -17.28 8.22 -12.34
CA ALA A 76 -16.83 9.15 -13.39
C ALA A 76 -15.65 10.05 -12.99
N GLY A 77 -15.46 10.34 -11.70
CA GLY A 77 -14.34 11.13 -11.18
C GLY A 77 -13.10 10.32 -10.82
N ASN A 78 -13.15 8.99 -10.95
CA ASN A 78 -12.11 8.09 -10.46
C ASN A 78 -11.27 7.45 -11.57
N ILE A 79 -11.69 7.59 -12.84
CA ILE A 79 -11.06 6.90 -13.98
C ILE A 79 -11.17 7.72 -15.25
N GLU A 80 -10.15 7.64 -16.09
CA GLU A 80 -10.10 8.14 -17.46
C GLU A 80 -10.20 6.96 -18.44
N ASN A 81 -10.69 7.23 -19.66
CA ASN A 81 -10.89 6.24 -20.72
C ASN A 81 -11.61 4.96 -20.23
N PRO A 82 -12.73 5.07 -19.49
CA PRO A 82 -13.40 3.91 -18.94
C PRO A 82 -13.95 3.02 -20.08
N ILE A 83 -13.82 1.72 -19.91
CA ILE A 83 -14.34 0.72 -20.85
C ILE A 83 -15.27 -0.31 -20.17
N GLY A 84 -15.31 -0.34 -18.83
CA GLY A 84 -16.12 -1.29 -18.08
C GLY A 84 -15.66 -1.43 -16.64
N MET A 85 -16.13 -2.46 -15.97
CA MET A 85 -15.81 -2.81 -14.58
C MET A 85 -15.19 -4.21 -14.52
N THR A 86 -14.19 -4.37 -13.65
CA THR A 86 -13.66 -5.70 -13.29
C THR A 86 -14.18 -6.07 -11.90
N ALA A 87 -14.85 -7.20 -11.79
CA ALA A 87 -15.32 -7.74 -10.53
C ALA A 87 -14.28 -8.68 -9.92
N LEU A 88 -14.07 -8.58 -8.61
CA LEU A 88 -13.28 -9.52 -7.82
C LEU A 88 -14.18 -10.15 -6.75
N PRO A 89 -13.99 -11.44 -6.42
CA PRO A 89 -14.69 -12.06 -5.29
C PRO A 89 -14.41 -11.30 -4.00
N LEU A 90 -15.45 -11.06 -3.21
CA LEU A 90 -15.37 -10.42 -1.91
C LEU A 90 -15.69 -11.45 -0.82
N GLY A 91 -14.70 -11.80 -0.01
CA GLY A 91 -14.87 -12.60 1.19
C GLY A 91 -14.91 -11.72 2.44
N VAL A 92 -15.28 -12.31 3.56
CA VAL A 92 -15.28 -11.65 4.88
C VAL A 92 -14.53 -12.50 5.89
N ALA A 93 -13.57 -11.89 6.59
CA ALA A 93 -12.93 -12.45 7.76
C ALA A 93 -13.45 -11.77 9.04
N GLY A 94 -13.23 -12.37 10.18
CA GLY A 94 -13.67 -11.83 11.46
C GLY A 94 -14.96 -12.49 12.00
N PRO A 95 -15.72 -11.81 12.93
CA PRO A 95 -15.36 -10.48 13.43
C PRO A 95 -13.99 -10.48 14.11
N LEU A 96 -13.29 -9.35 14.05
CA LEU A 96 -12.04 -9.12 14.77
C LEU A 96 -12.30 -8.11 15.90
N ARG A 97 -12.04 -8.52 17.14
CA ARG A 97 -12.12 -7.61 18.29
C ARG A 97 -10.87 -6.74 18.38
N VAL A 98 -11.07 -5.44 18.31
CA VAL A 98 -10.02 -4.44 18.46
C VAL A 98 -10.31 -3.58 19.69
N ASN A 99 -9.32 -3.49 20.57
CA ASN A 99 -9.30 -2.66 21.77
C ASN A 99 -8.27 -1.54 21.53
N GLY A 100 -8.59 -0.62 20.64
CA GLY A 100 -7.71 0.45 20.22
C GLY A 100 -8.06 1.81 20.82
N LEU A 101 -7.22 2.80 20.53
CA LEU A 101 -7.45 4.18 20.94
C LEU A 101 -8.58 4.84 20.13
N HIS A 102 -8.74 4.45 18.88
CA HIS A 102 -9.74 4.98 17.95
C HIS A 102 -10.72 3.91 17.47
N ALA A 103 -10.32 2.63 17.48
CA ALA A 103 -11.15 1.49 17.14
C ALA A 103 -11.45 0.68 18.40
N SER A 104 -12.73 0.62 18.81
CA SER A 104 -13.17 -0.19 19.95
C SER A 104 -14.42 -0.97 19.56
N GLY A 105 -14.32 -2.30 19.47
CA GLY A 105 -15.45 -3.15 19.09
C GLY A 105 -15.04 -4.34 18.20
N ASP A 106 -16.04 -4.94 17.58
CA ASP A 106 -15.92 -6.10 16.71
C ASP A 106 -16.10 -5.67 15.25
N TYR A 107 -15.11 -5.95 14.40
CA TYR A 107 -15.07 -5.47 13.02
C TYR A 107 -15.11 -6.64 12.02
N TRP A 108 -16.02 -6.59 11.07
CA TRP A 108 -15.99 -7.43 9.90
C TRP A 108 -14.94 -6.91 8.92
N LEU A 109 -14.17 -7.81 8.34
CA LEU A 109 -13.03 -7.47 7.48
C LEU A 109 -13.33 -7.91 6.03
N PRO A 110 -13.85 -7.02 5.16
CA PRO A 110 -14.06 -7.33 3.76
C PRO A 110 -12.73 -7.47 3.04
N LEU A 111 -12.53 -8.57 2.32
CA LEU A 111 -11.30 -8.91 1.62
C LEU A 111 -11.62 -9.28 0.17
N ALA A 112 -11.25 -8.43 -0.78
CA ALA A 112 -11.39 -8.68 -2.21
C ALA A 112 -10.14 -9.38 -2.74
N THR A 113 -10.27 -10.63 -3.20
CA THR A 113 -9.11 -11.42 -3.62
C THR A 113 -9.48 -12.51 -4.62
N SER A 114 -8.51 -12.89 -5.46
CA SER A 114 -8.54 -14.09 -6.29
C SER A 114 -7.69 -15.23 -5.69
N GLU A 115 -7.05 -15.00 -4.53
CA GLU A 115 -6.19 -15.97 -3.86
C GLU A 115 -7.02 -16.89 -2.96
N ALA A 116 -6.95 -18.20 -3.22
CA ALA A 116 -7.57 -19.19 -2.35
C ALA A 116 -6.88 -19.26 -0.97
N ALA A 117 -7.64 -19.65 0.06
CA ALA A 117 -7.19 -19.76 1.45
C ALA A 117 -6.88 -18.41 2.17
N LEU A 118 -6.79 -17.27 1.47
CA LEU A 118 -6.48 -15.99 2.08
C LEU A 118 -7.50 -15.65 3.17
N VAL A 119 -8.78 -15.57 2.83
CA VAL A 119 -9.84 -15.18 3.76
C VAL A 119 -9.91 -16.13 4.97
N ALA A 120 -9.77 -17.43 4.75
CA ALA A 120 -9.74 -18.44 5.82
C ALA A 120 -8.55 -18.25 6.76
N SER A 121 -7.38 -17.85 6.24
CA SER A 121 -6.19 -17.56 7.04
C SER A 121 -6.45 -16.39 7.98
N TYR A 122 -6.93 -15.28 7.47
CA TYR A 122 -7.22 -14.09 8.29
C TYR A 122 -8.36 -14.34 9.28
N ALA A 123 -9.39 -15.10 8.89
CA ALA A 123 -10.48 -15.48 9.79
C ALA A 123 -9.97 -16.35 10.97
N ARG A 124 -9.06 -17.30 10.71
CA ARG A 124 -8.46 -18.13 11.77
C ARG A 124 -7.65 -17.29 12.76
N GLY A 125 -6.85 -16.36 12.26
CA GLY A 125 -6.08 -15.45 13.12
C GLY A 125 -6.97 -14.51 13.94
N ALA A 126 -8.02 -13.95 13.34
CA ALA A 126 -9.01 -13.13 14.04
C ALA A 126 -9.72 -13.94 15.15
N HIS A 127 -10.06 -15.20 14.87
CA HIS A 127 -10.65 -16.10 15.87
C HIS A 127 -9.69 -16.35 17.05
N ALA A 128 -8.41 -16.61 16.79
CA ALA A 128 -7.42 -16.78 17.84
C ALA A 128 -7.25 -15.50 18.69
N ILE A 129 -7.23 -14.33 18.07
CA ILE A 129 -7.19 -13.04 18.74
C ILE A 129 -8.40 -12.84 19.64
N ASN A 130 -9.61 -13.16 19.16
CA ASN A 130 -10.84 -13.01 19.92
C ASN A 130 -10.88 -13.93 21.16
N GLN A 131 -10.37 -15.16 21.03
CA GLN A 131 -10.24 -16.09 22.16
C GLN A 131 -9.26 -15.59 23.22
N ALA A 132 -8.34 -14.72 22.85
CA ALA A 132 -7.41 -14.03 23.77
C ALA A 132 -7.97 -12.70 24.30
N GLY A 133 -9.23 -12.35 24.02
CA GLY A 133 -9.88 -11.12 24.49
C GLY A 133 -9.82 -9.95 23.50
N GLY A 134 -9.25 -10.14 22.32
CA GLY A 134 -9.08 -9.13 21.30
C GLY A 134 -7.63 -8.63 21.19
N THR A 135 -7.35 -7.82 20.17
CA THR A 135 -6.05 -7.15 20.00
C THR A 135 -6.06 -5.77 20.61
N SER A 136 -4.97 -5.37 21.26
CA SER A 136 -4.71 -3.96 21.56
C SER A 136 -4.10 -3.31 20.32
N ALA A 137 -4.60 -2.13 19.94
CA ALA A 137 -4.07 -1.39 18.80
C ALA A 137 -3.90 0.10 19.13
N ALA A 138 -2.89 0.72 18.55
CA ALA A 138 -2.62 2.14 18.76
C ALA A 138 -2.04 2.80 17.51
N LEU A 139 -2.63 3.91 17.11
CA LEU A 139 -2.03 4.84 16.17
C LEU A 139 -0.89 5.60 16.87
N LEU A 140 0.33 5.50 16.33
CA LEU A 140 1.55 6.06 16.92
C LEU A 140 2.03 7.34 16.23
N GLY A 141 1.50 7.65 15.05
CA GLY A 141 1.85 8.84 14.30
C GLY A 141 1.16 8.93 12.96
N GLU A 142 1.07 10.14 12.42
CA GLU A 142 0.48 10.42 11.11
C GLU A 142 1.38 11.39 10.36
N ASN A 143 1.88 11.00 9.20
CA ASN A 143 2.54 11.90 8.27
C ASN A 143 2.47 11.35 6.84
N VAL A 144 2.12 12.20 5.89
CA VAL A 144 2.20 11.88 4.47
C VAL A 144 3.30 12.75 3.88
N ALA A 145 4.31 12.12 3.31
CA ALA A 145 5.48 12.84 2.81
C ALA A 145 5.39 13.14 1.32
N ARG A 146 5.92 14.30 0.92
CA ARG A 146 6.28 14.68 -0.44
C ARG A 146 7.67 15.28 -0.40
N ALA A 147 8.51 15.01 -1.40
CA ALA A 147 9.90 15.42 -1.40
C ALA A 147 10.30 16.11 -2.71
N PRO A 148 9.97 17.40 -2.89
CA PRO A 148 10.47 18.15 -4.02
C PRO A 148 11.99 18.25 -4.00
N ALA A 149 12.59 18.30 -5.19
CA ALA A 149 14.03 18.41 -5.39
C ALA A 149 14.38 19.71 -6.11
N PHE A 150 15.49 20.33 -5.71
CA PHE A 150 16.03 21.56 -6.28
C PHE A 150 17.51 21.35 -6.60
N VAL A 151 17.91 21.60 -7.84
CA VAL A 151 19.29 21.44 -8.32
C VAL A 151 19.91 22.82 -8.53
N PHE A 152 21.10 23.04 -8.00
CA PHE A 152 21.82 24.32 -8.05
C PHE A 152 23.11 24.21 -8.86
N ALA A 153 23.81 25.28 -9.06
CA ALA A 153 25.10 25.28 -9.77
C ALA A 153 26.25 24.80 -8.85
N SER A 154 26.06 24.82 -7.54
CA SER A 154 27.10 24.43 -6.57
C SER A 154 26.54 24.04 -5.21
N LEU A 155 27.35 23.33 -4.42
CA LEU A 155 27.07 23.05 -3.01
C LEU A 155 26.87 24.35 -2.20
N ALA A 156 27.62 25.43 -2.50
CA ALA A 156 27.47 26.71 -1.81
C ALA A 156 26.10 27.34 -2.03
N GLU A 157 25.58 27.26 -3.25
CA GLU A 157 24.24 27.72 -3.58
C GLU A 157 23.17 26.85 -2.91
N ALA A 158 23.32 25.53 -2.93
CA ALA A 158 22.44 24.60 -2.22
C ALA A 158 22.37 24.93 -0.71
N GLY A 159 23.52 25.17 -0.07
CA GLY A 159 23.58 25.58 1.34
C GLY A 159 22.93 26.93 1.60
N SER A 160 23.17 27.93 0.72
CA SER A 160 22.55 29.25 0.81
C SER A 160 21.03 29.18 0.67
N PHE A 161 20.53 28.34 -0.24
CA PHE A 161 19.11 28.06 -0.40
C PHE A 161 18.48 27.46 0.87
N VAL A 162 19.10 26.42 1.46
CA VAL A 162 18.58 25.82 2.69
C VAL A 162 18.58 26.82 3.84
N ALA A 163 19.65 27.61 3.99
CA ALA A 163 19.71 28.66 5.00
C ALA A 163 18.65 29.76 4.79
N TRP A 164 18.28 30.05 3.55
CA TRP A 164 17.16 30.94 3.24
C TRP A 164 15.81 30.27 3.56
N ALA A 165 15.59 29.04 3.10
CA ALA A 165 14.32 28.31 3.28
C ALA A 165 13.96 28.14 4.76
N THR A 166 14.94 27.82 5.61
CA THR A 166 14.72 27.67 7.08
C THR A 166 14.26 28.98 7.73
N ARG A 167 14.66 30.15 7.22
CA ARG A 167 14.19 31.44 7.73
C ARG A 167 12.78 31.82 7.26
N HIS A 168 12.27 31.15 6.23
CA HIS A 168 10.95 31.40 5.64
C HIS A 168 9.96 30.24 5.90
N GLU A 169 10.19 29.43 6.94
CA GLU A 169 9.35 28.29 7.28
C GLU A 169 7.86 28.67 7.39
N ALA A 170 7.55 29.80 8.02
CA ALA A 170 6.19 30.29 8.16
C ALA A 170 5.52 30.61 6.83
N ASP A 171 6.25 31.22 5.90
CA ASP A 171 5.76 31.58 4.57
C ASP A 171 5.54 30.31 3.72
N LEU A 172 6.46 29.35 3.82
CA LEU A 172 6.35 28.04 3.16
C LEU A 172 5.12 27.29 3.66
N ALA A 173 4.91 27.28 4.97
CA ALA A 173 3.72 26.67 5.58
C ALA A 173 2.43 27.40 5.14
N ALA A 174 2.42 28.71 5.10
CA ALA A 174 1.28 29.51 4.64
C ALA A 174 0.92 29.20 3.18
N ALA A 175 1.92 29.14 2.29
CA ALA A 175 1.72 28.79 0.88
C ALA A 175 1.11 27.40 0.70
N ALA A 176 1.60 26.40 1.45
CA ALA A 176 1.05 25.05 1.44
C ALA A 176 -0.39 25.01 1.98
N HIS A 177 -0.66 25.68 3.10
CA HIS A 177 -1.97 25.68 3.76
C HIS A 177 -3.04 26.43 2.97
N ALA A 178 -2.68 27.37 2.11
CA ALA A 178 -3.63 28.10 1.26
C ALA A 178 -4.43 27.18 0.31
N THR A 179 -3.93 26.00 0.02
CA THR A 179 -4.53 25.06 -0.94
C THR A 179 -5.48 24.04 -0.31
N THR A 180 -5.49 23.91 1.01
CA THR A 180 -6.25 22.86 1.69
C THR A 180 -6.79 23.30 3.04
N ARG A 181 -8.03 22.85 3.36
CA ARG A 181 -8.65 23.06 4.67
C ARG A 181 -8.32 21.96 5.67
N HIS A 182 -7.88 20.78 5.18
CA HIS A 182 -7.69 19.56 5.98
C HIS A 182 -6.23 19.16 6.15
N GLY A 183 -5.39 19.44 5.15
CA GLY A 183 -3.96 19.17 5.21
C GLY A 183 -3.21 20.21 6.03
N ARG A 184 -2.23 19.77 6.81
CA ARG A 184 -1.33 20.65 7.56
C ARG A 184 0.10 20.18 7.38
N LEU A 185 0.96 21.08 6.88
CA LEU A 185 2.40 20.91 6.87
C LEU A 185 2.90 20.91 8.31
N GLN A 186 3.58 19.84 8.71
CA GLN A 186 4.06 19.63 10.08
C GLN A 186 5.55 19.85 10.20
N ALA A 187 6.31 19.48 9.16
CA ALA A 187 7.75 19.62 9.12
C ALA A 187 8.27 19.69 7.68
N ILE A 188 9.41 20.35 7.51
CA ILE A 188 10.23 20.33 6.30
C ILE A 188 11.63 19.89 6.73
N GLU A 189 12.08 18.74 6.25
CA GLU A 189 13.40 18.18 6.56
C GLU A 189 14.29 18.29 5.30
N PRO A 190 15.27 19.19 5.26
CA PRO A 190 16.17 19.29 4.12
C PRO A 190 17.20 18.14 4.13
N MET A 191 17.39 17.54 2.96
CA MET A 191 18.49 16.62 2.67
C MET A 191 19.31 17.20 1.52
N ILE A 192 20.61 17.32 1.72
CA ILE A 192 21.54 17.87 0.74
C ILE A 192 22.46 16.76 0.24
N ASP A 193 22.53 16.60 -1.06
CA ASP A 193 23.54 15.78 -1.73
C ASP A 193 24.23 16.63 -2.79
N SER A 194 25.42 17.15 -2.45
CA SER A 194 26.20 18.07 -3.27
C SER A 194 25.41 19.33 -3.68
N ASP A 195 25.06 19.48 -4.93
CA ASP A 195 24.31 20.58 -5.52
C ASP A 195 22.79 20.40 -5.49
N THR A 196 22.33 19.28 -4.99
CA THR A 196 20.91 18.91 -4.99
C THR A 196 20.34 18.93 -3.57
N VAL A 197 19.18 19.57 -3.41
CA VAL A 197 18.44 19.67 -2.16
C VAL A 197 17.08 19.00 -2.31
N PHE A 198 16.79 18.03 -1.45
CA PHE A 198 15.44 17.49 -1.26
C PHE A 198 14.81 18.14 -0.02
N LEU A 199 13.58 18.62 -0.12
CA LEU A 199 12.81 19.07 1.03
C LEU A 199 11.75 18.02 1.37
N VAL A 200 11.99 17.21 2.40
CA VAL A 200 11.01 16.21 2.83
C VAL A 200 9.91 16.91 3.62
N CYS A 201 8.79 17.17 2.96
CA CYS A 201 7.64 17.86 3.52
C CYS A 201 6.67 16.82 4.11
N ARG A 202 6.38 16.92 5.41
CA ARG A 202 5.51 16.00 6.14
C ARG A 202 4.18 16.67 6.46
N TYR A 203 3.08 16.01 6.12
CA TYR A 203 1.72 16.52 6.28
C TYR A 203 0.84 15.59 7.09
N THR A 204 -0.07 16.15 7.88
CA THR A 204 -1.29 15.45 8.28
C THR A 204 -2.37 15.66 7.22
N THR A 205 -3.27 14.70 7.03
CA THR A 205 -4.25 14.71 5.94
C THR A 205 -5.68 14.46 6.39
N GLY A 206 -5.93 14.47 7.70
CA GLY A 206 -7.24 14.16 8.28
C GLY A 206 -7.68 12.74 7.91
N ASP A 207 -8.91 12.60 7.45
CA ASP A 207 -9.48 11.28 7.12
C ASP A 207 -9.19 10.79 5.70
N ALA A 208 -8.54 11.59 4.87
CA ALA A 208 -8.07 11.16 3.55
C ALA A 208 -6.71 10.44 3.64
N SER A 209 -6.40 9.57 2.68
CA SER A 209 -5.02 9.11 2.48
C SER A 209 -4.10 10.26 2.03
N GLY A 210 -4.66 11.27 1.38
CA GLY A 210 -4.08 12.60 1.19
C GLY A 210 -3.06 12.78 0.08
N GLN A 211 -2.79 11.78 -0.73
CA GLN A 211 -1.74 11.80 -1.77
C GLN A 211 -1.81 13.02 -2.71
N ASN A 212 -2.97 13.25 -3.33
CA ASN A 212 -3.17 14.38 -4.23
C ASN A 212 -3.13 15.72 -3.49
N MET A 213 -3.71 15.76 -2.29
CA MET A 213 -3.73 16.97 -1.48
C MET A 213 -2.33 17.45 -1.12
N VAL A 214 -1.46 16.56 -0.65
CA VAL A 214 -0.07 16.93 -0.30
C VAL A 214 0.75 17.30 -1.54
N THR A 215 0.46 16.72 -2.71
CA THR A 215 1.11 17.10 -3.97
C THR A 215 0.75 18.53 -4.35
N ILE A 216 -0.54 18.89 -4.31
CA ILE A 216 -1.01 20.25 -4.63
C ILE A 216 -0.45 21.26 -3.62
N ALA A 217 -0.47 20.94 -2.33
CA ALA A 217 0.07 21.79 -1.28
C ALA A 217 1.58 22.03 -1.44
N THR A 218 2.33 20.97 -1.74
CA THR A 218 3.77 21.08 -1.98
C THR A 218 4.08 21.85 -3.25
N GLU A 219 3.30 21.69 -4.32
CA GLU A 219 3.47 22.48 -5.55
C GLU A 219 3.28 23.96 -5.29
N ALA A 220 2.26 24.36 -4.55
CA ALA A 220 2.05 25.77 -4.19
C ALA A 220 3.22 26.33 -3.39
N MET A 221 3.76 25.57 -2.44
CA MET A 221 4.97 25.92 -1.69
C MET A 221 6.19 26.06 -2.63
N CYS A 222 6.40 25.11 -3.55
CA CYS A 222 7.52 25.19 -4.50
C CYS A 222 7.41 26.42 -5.40
N ARG A 223 6.22 26.77 -5.89
CA ARG A 223 5.99 27.97 -6.69
C ARG A 223 6.29 29.24 -5.89
N TRP A 224 5.92 29.28 -4.61
CA TRP A 224 6.28 30.36 -3.72
C TRP A 224 7.81 30.47 -3.54
N ILE A 225 8.50 29.34 -3.34
CA ILE A 225 9.97 29.26 -3.25
C ILE A 225 10.60 29.89 -4.49
N ILE A 226 10.22 29.45 -5.70
CA ILE A 226 10.80 29.93 -6.95
C ILE A 226 10.59 31.46 -7.14
N ALA A 227 9.47 31.98 -6.65
CA ALA A 227 9.17 33.41 -6.74
C ALA A 227 9.98 34.28 -5.76
N HIS A 228 10.46 33.73 -4.65
CA HIS A 228 11.05 34.52 -3.55
C HIS A 228 12.50 34.16 -3.20
N THR A 229 13.01 33.02 -3.64
CA THR A 229 14.38 32.62 -3.30
C THR A 229 15.39 33.52 -3.98
N PRO A 230 16.41 34.04 -3.25
CA PRO A 230 17.50 34.80 -3.83
C PRO A 230 18.48 33.94 -4.65
N VAL A 231 18.47 32.61 -4.41
CA VAL A 231 19.31 31.64 -5.12
C VAL A 231 18.41 30.80 -6.00
N GLN A 232 18.41 31.07 -7.30
CA GLN A 232 17.55 30.37 -8.24
C GLN A 232 18.11 28.98 -8.57
N PRO A 233 17.32 27.89 -8.42
CA PRO A 233 17.78 26.57 -8.85
C PRO A 233 17.83 26.48 -10.38
N LEU A 234 18.76 25.71 -10.92
CA LEU A 234 18.83 25.35 -12.33
C LEU A 234 17.62 24.55 -12.77
N HIS A 235 17.17 23.64 -11.88
CA HIS A 235 15.98 22.81 -12.08
C HIS A 235 15.28 22.60 -10.76
N TRP A 236 13.97 22.37 -10.79
CA TRP A 236 13.22 21.88 -9.67
C TRP A 236 12.15 20.87 -10.11
N PHE A 237 11.82 19.93 -9.23
CA PHE A 237 10.86 18.88 -9.46
C PHE A 237 9.97 18.73 -8.23
N ILE A 238 8.67 18.53 -8.45
CA ILE A 238 7.68 18.37 -7.37
C ILE A 238 7.89 17.11 -6.53
N GLU A 239 8.55 16.11 -7.11
CA GLU A 239 8.92 14.86 -6.43
C GLU A 239 10.26 14.38 -6.95
N GLY A 240 11.24 14.35 -6.05
CA GLY A 240 12.59 13.84 -6.30
C GLY A 240 12.77 12.36 -6.03
N ASN A 241 11.67 11.59 -5.89
CA ASN A 241 11.67 10.17 -5.54
C ASN A 241 12.29 9.87 -4.16
N PHE A 242 12.31 10.86 -3.27
CA PHE A 242 12.87 10.76 -1.92
C PHE A 242 11.77 10.62 -0.83
N SER A 243 10.48 10.72 -1.19
CA SER A 243 9.36 10.59 -0.25
C SER A 243 9.03 9.15 0.14
N GLY A 244 9.50 8.16 -0.62
CA GLY A 244 9.12 6.75 -0.46
C GLY A 244 7.71 6.41 -0.97
N ASP A 245 7.06 7.32 -1.72
CA ASP A 245 5.73 7.14 -2.28
C ASP A 245 5.63 5.86 -3.12
N LYS A 246 4.78 4.93 -2.72
CA LYS A 246 4.53 3.63 -3.38
C LYS A 246 5.78 2.76 -3.52
N LYS A 247 6.71 2.84 -2.57
CA LYS A 247 7.96 2.06 -2.54
C LYS A 247 8.27 1.56 -1.14
N ALA A 248 8.78 0.33 -1.06
CA ALA A 248 9.43 -0.15 0.13
C ALA A 248 10.79 0.56 0.27
N SER A 249 11.01 1.29 1.37
CA SER A 249 12.25 2.05 1.58
C SER A 249 12.64 2.08 3.06
N TYR A 250 13.94 2.19 3.35
CA TYR A 250 14.43 2.39 4.72
C TYR A 250 13.97 3.71 5.31
N LEU A 251 13.87 4.77 4.49
CA LEU A 251 13.35 6.05 4.94
C LEU A 251 11.91 5.90 5.47
N GLY A 252 11.07 5.16 4.75
CA GLY A 252 9.72 4.83 5.19
C GLY A 252 9.71 4.00 6.47
N LEU A 253 10.59 2.99 6.57
CA LEU A 253 10.67 2.13 7.75
C LEU A 253 10.99 2.92 9.03
N ILE A 254 11.90 3.89 8.97
CA ILE A 254 12.35 4.68 10.11
C ILE A 254 11.45 5.90 10.32
N GLY A 255 11.28 6.72 9.30
CA GLY A 255 10.56 8.00 9.36
C GLY A 255 9.05 7.87 9.28
N GLY A 256 8.56 6.78 8.75
CA GLY A 256 7.14 6.57 8.45
C GLY A 256 6.65 7.38 7.25
N ARG A 257 5.58 6.89 6.61
CA ARG A 257 4.81 7.61 5.60
C ARG A 257 3.34 7.14 5.66
N GLY A 258 2.41 8.06 5.93
CA GLY A 258 1.03 7.71 6.24
C GLY A 258 0.80 7.57 7.74
N ARG A 259 0.21 6.47 8.17
CA ARG A 259 -0.12 6.20 9.57
C ARG A 259 0.80 5.13 10.13
N LYS A 260 1.55 5.48 11.16
CA LYS A 260 2.31 4.50 11.94
C LYS A 260 1.38 3.89 12.98
N VAL A 261 1.19 2.59 12.92
CA VAL A 261 0.25 1.88 13.79
C VAL A 261 0.87 0.58 14.28
N SER A 262 0.56 0.19 15.52
CA SER A 262 0.92 -1.10 16.08
C SER A 262 -0.32 -1.81 16.62
N ALA A 263 -0.29 -3.15 16.53
CA ALA A 263 -1.27 -4.02 17.17
C ALA A 263 -0.59 -5.18 17.87
N SER A 264 -1.16 -5.66 18.98
CA SER A 264 -0.57 -6.75 19.76
C SER A 264 -1.61 -7.59 20.49
N VAL A 265 -1.23 -8.83 20.78
CA VAL A 265 -2.02 -9.76 21.58
C VAL A 265 -1.10 -10.71 22.35
N THR A 266 -1.53 -11.17 23.50
CA THR A 266 -0.91 -12.32 24.18
C THR A 266 -1.84 -13.53 24.01
N LEU A 267 -1.40 -14.51 23.23
CA LEU A 267 -2.14 -15.73 22.99
C LEU A 267 -1.89 -16.72 24.12
N PRO A 268 -2.92 -17.19 24.84
CA PRO A 268 -2.79 -18.27 25.81
C PRO A 268 -2.33 -19.58 25.11
N ALA A 269 -1.54 -20.39 25.81
CA ALA A 269 -1.06 -21.69 25.30
C ALA A 269 -2.19 -22.57 24.76
N GLU A 270 -3.35 -22.56 25.41
CA GLU A 270 -4.52 -23.33 25.00
C GLU A 270 -5.08 -22.87 23.64
N VAL A 271 -5.11 -21.54 23.39
CA VAL A 271 -5.55 -20.97 22.09
C VAL A 271 -4.57 -21.37 20.99
N ILE A 272 -3.26 -21.29 21.26
CA ILE A 272 -2.24 -21.71 20.29
C ILE A 272 -2.44 -23.19 19.92
N ARG A 273 -2.63 -24.03 20.91
CA ARG A 273 -2.77 -25.47 20.70
C ARG A 273 -4.07 -25.83 19.97
N ARG A 274 -5.24 -25.32 20.41
CA ARG A 274 -6.55 -25.72 19.86
C ARG A 274 -6.89 -25.04 18.55
N THR A 275 -6.61 -23.75 18.43
CA THR A 275 -7.02 -22.94 17.26
C THR A 275 -5.95 -22.94 16.19
N LEU A 276 -4.68 -22.91 16.57
CA LEU A 276 -3.57 -22.78 15.64
C LEU A 276 -2.88 -24.12 15.34
N GLY A 277 -3.08 -25.16 16.18
CA GLY A 277 -2.56 -26.51 15.96
C GLY A 277 -1.04 -26.62 16.13
N THR A 278 -0.47 -25.80 16.97
CA THR A 278 0.98 -25.74 17.27
C THR A 278 1.21 -25.34 18.73
N ASP A 279 2.42 -24.97 19.09
CA ASP A 279 2.79 -24.44 20.40
C ASP A 279 3.69 -23.18 20.26
N ALA A 280 3.89 -22.49 21.37
CA ALA A 280 4.67 -21.25 21.40
C ALA A 280 6.15 -21.47 21.04
N GLU A 281 6.74 -22.60 21.47
CA GLU A 281 8.15 -22.91 21.22
C GLU A 281 8.42 -23.10 19.72
N THR A 282 7.58 -23.87 19.05
CA THR A 282 7.66 -24.12 17.61
C THR A 282 7.45 -22.84 16.79
N MET A 283 6.48 -22.00 17.18
CA MET A 283 6.28 -20.69 16.55
C MET A 283 7.48 -19.77 16.74
N LEU A 284 8.09 -19.74 17.92
CA LEU A 284 9.31 -18.94 18.19
C LEU A 284 10.51 -19.46 17.41
N ALA A 285 10.66 -20.78 17.28
CA ALA A 285 11.73 -21.37 16.46
C ALA A 285 11.59 -20.93 15.00
N TYR A 286 10.37 -20.98 14.44
CA TYR A 286 10.12 -20.46 13.10
C TYR A 286 10.38 -18.96 12.99
N ALA A 287 9.94 -18.14 13.95
CA ALA A 287 10.16 -16.71 13.94
C ALA A 287 11.65 -16.33 13.86
N ARG A 288 12.52 -17.05 14.59
CA ARG A 288 13.99 -16.85 14.53
C ARG A 288 14.54 -17.14 13.13
N VAL A 289 14.10 -18.23 12.51
CA VAL A 289 14.50 -18.59 11.14
C VAL A 289 13.99 -17.56 10.13
N ALA A 290 12.73 -17.12 10.27
CA ALA A 290 12.13 -16.12 9.39
C ALA A 290 12.85 -14.76 9.47
N GLN A 291 13.23 -14.31 10.67
CA GLN A 291 14.01 -13.08 10.85
C GLN A 291 15.41 -13.18 10.24
N LEU A 292 16.08 -14.32 10.41
CA LEU A 292 17.37 -14.57 9.76
C LEU A 292 17.23 -14.55 8.23
N GLY A 293 16.18 -15.22 7.71
CA GLY A 293 15.88 -15.23 6.28
C GLY A 293 15.59 -13.85 5.73
N ALA A 294 14.80 -13.03 6.44
CA ALA A 294 14.52 -11.64 6.06
C ALA A 294 15.81 -10.80 6.00
N THR A 295 16.71 -10.95 6.97
CA THR A 295 18.00 -10.27 7.00
C THR A 295 18.90 -10.68 5.84
N LEU A 296 19.04 -11.98 5.61
CA LEU A 296 19.90 -12.52 4.54
C LEU A 296 19.39 -12.19 3.13
N SER A 297 18.08 -12.10 2.94
CA SER A 297 17.46 -11.73 1.66
C SER A 297 17.44 -10.22 1.41
N GLY A 298 17.81 -9.39 2.39
CA GLY A 298 17.76 -7.93 2.29
C GLY A 298 16.33 -7.37 2.32
N GLN A 299 15.39 -8.09 2.92
CA GLN A 299 14.02 -7.63 3.09
C GLN A 299 13.96 -6.35 3.93
N ILE A 300 13.14 -5.38 3.52
CA ILE A 300 12.87 -4.18 4.31
C ILE A 300 11.76 -4.48 5.31
N GLY A 301 12.13 -4.54 6.60
CA GLY A 301 11.25 -5.02 7.65
C GLY A 301 11.35 -6.54 7.86
N ALA A 302 10.47 -7.08 8.71
CA ALA A 302 10.38 -8.51 9.00
C ALA A 302 8.92 -8.87 9.27
N GLN A 303 8.22 -9.32 8.24
CA GLN A 303 6.81 -9.71 8.27
C GLN A 303 6.57 -10.91 7.34
N GLY A 304 5.54 -11.69 7.59
CA GLY A 304 5.21 -12.87 6.82
C GLY A 304 4.33 -12.59 5.60
N HIS A 305 3.17 -11.90 5.79
CA HIS A 305 2.28 -11.62 4.67
C HIS A 305 1.36 -10.40 4.84
N PHE A 306 1.87 -9.29 5.32
CA PHE A 306 1.09 -8.03 5.35
C PHE A 306 0.48 -7.68 3.99
N ALA A 307 1.25 -7.86 2.92
CA ALA A 307 0.83 -7.52 1.56
C ALA A 307 -0.46 -8.22 1.13
N ASN A 308 -0.65 -9.49 1.47
CA ASN A 308 -1.83 -10.27 1.12
C ASN A 308 -3.11 -9.65 1.69
N GLY A 309 -3.13 -9.39 3.00
CA GLY A 309 -4.30 -8.80 3.67
C GLY A 309 -4.53 -7.35 3.28
N LEU A 310 -3.46 -6.56 3.19
CA LEU A 310 -3.57 -5.15 2.81
C LEU A 310 -4.05 -4.99 1.37
N ALA A 311 -3.56 -5.79 0.42
CA ALA A 311 -4.05 -5.75 -0.97
C ALA A 311 -5.54 -6.07 -1.03
N ALA A 312 -5.98 -7.13 -0.36
CA ALA A 312 -7.38 -7.53 -0.33
C ALA A 312 -8.28 -6.47 0.34
N LEU A 313 -7.85 -5.88 1.46
CA LEU A 313 -8.56 -4.81 2.14
C LEU A 313 -8.57 -3.53 1.32
N PHE A 314 -7.44 -3.14 0.70
CA PHE A 314 -7.31 -1.91 -0.07
C PHE A 314 -8.24 -1.92 -1.29
N ILE A 315 -8.29 -3.03 -2.03
CA ILE A 315 -9.20 -3.20 -3.16
C ILE A 315 -10.66 -3.15 -2.67
N ALA A 316 -10.98 -3.85 -1.59
CA ALA A 316 -12.33 -3.89 -1.03
C ALA A 316 -12.83 -2.52 -0.56
N THR A 317 -11.95 -1.67 0.00
CA THR A 317 -12.32 -0.41 0.66
C THR A 317 -11.94 0.85 -0.13
N GLY A 318 -11.48 0.70 -1.37
CA GLY A 318 -11.13 1.83 -2.26
C GLY A 318 -9.89 2.60 -1.86
N GLN A 319 -8.96 1.95 -1.17
CA GLN A 319 -7.62 2.49 -0.96
C GLN A 319 -6.81 2.38 -2.25
N ASP A 320 -5.76 3.17 -2.38
CA ASP A 320 -4.84 3.08 -3.51
C ASP A 320 -4.04 1.76 -3.42
N ALA A 321 -4.33 0.81 -4.30
CA ALA A 321 -3.69 -0.51 -4.30
C ALA A 321 -2.17 -0.43 -4.47
N ALA A 322 -1.64 0.58 -5.18
CA ALA A 322 -0.20 0.78 -5.33
C ALA A 322 0.49 1.11 -3.99
N CYS A 323 -0.23 1.67 -3.03
CA CYS A 323 0.30 1.97 -1.69
C CYS A 323 0.53 0.71 -0.85
N VAL A 324 0.12 -0.47 -1.29
CA VAL A 324 0.50 -1.74 -0.64
C VAL A 324 2.02 -1.91 -0.64
N ALA A 325 2.72 -1.44 -1.67
CA ALA A 325 4.18 -1.51 -1.75
C ALA A 325 4.90 -0.87 -0.54
N GLU A 326 4.39 0.25 -0.03
CA GLU A 326 4.92 0.93 1.15
C GLU A 326 4.25 0.46 2.45
N SER A 327 2.94 0.23 2.41
CA SER A 327 2.14 -0.12 3.60
C SER A 327 2.45 -1.52 4.13
N ALA A 328 2.92 -2.43 3.26
CA ALA A 328 3.29 -3.78 3.63
C ALA A 328 4.70 -3.90 4.27
N VAL A 329 5.42 -2.79 4.38
CA VAL A 329 6.68 -2.74 5.14
C VAL A 329 6.38 -2.66 6.63
N GLY A 330 7.04 -3.49 7.44
CA GLY A 330 6.84 -3.45 8.88
C GLY A 330 7.52 -4.60 9.62
N PHE A 331 7.13 -4.79 10.87
CA PHE A 331 7.74 -5.78 11.75
C PHE A 331 6.68 -6.64 12.42
N THR A 332 6.95 -7.95 12.47
CA THR A 332 6.28 -8.91 13.33
C THR A 332 7.25 -9.35 14.43
N ARG A 333 6.83 -9.24 15.69
CA ARG A 333 7.59 -9.69 16.85
C ARG A 333 6.86 -10.78 17.59
N MET A 334 7.62 -11.74 18.12
CA MET A 334 7.12 -12.80 19.00
C MET A 334 8.02 -12.88 20.24
N GLU A 335 7.38 -13.01 21.39
CA GLU A 335 8.09 -13.16 22.67
C GLU A 335 7.37 -14.19 23.55
N PRO A 336 8.12 -15.10 24.20
CA PRO A 336 7.51 -16.02 25.14
C PRO A 336 6.97 -15.27 26.37
N ARG A 337 5.91 -15.80 26.94
CA ARG A 337 5.34 -15.37 28.22
C ARG A 337 5.26 -16.57 29.16
N ALA A 338 4.92 -16.30 30.43
CA ALA A 338 4.69 -17.36 31.41
C ALA A 338 3.62 -18.36 30.90
N ASP A 339 3.66 -19.56 31.44
CA ASP A 339 2.68 -20.63 31.20
C ASP A 339 2.48 -21.02 29.71
N GLY A 340 3.53 -20.85 28.91
CA GLY A 340 3.51 -21.20 27.47
C GLY A 340 2.67 -20.26 26.61
N ALA A 341 2.28 -19.09 27.13
CA ALA A 341 1.63 -18.05 26.33
C ALA A 341 2.65 -17.34 25.44
N LEU A 342 2.18 -16.75 24.34
CA LEU A 342 2.98 -16.09 23.32
C LEU A 342 2.48 -14.66 23.08
N PHE A 343 3.33 -13.68 23.36
CA PHE A 343 3.07 -12.31 22.93
C PHE A 343 3.42 -12.16 21.44
N MET A 344 2.51 -11.58 20.68
CA MET A 344 2.73 -11.24 19.28
C MET A 344 2.35 -9.79 19.02
N SER A 345 3.14 -9.12 18.21
CA SER A 345 2.83 -7.75 17.77
C SER A 345 3.26 -7.51 16.33
N VAL A 346 2.56 -6.57 15.70
CA VAL A 346 2.91 -6.01 14.41
C VAL A 346 3.05 -4.50 14.51
N THR A 347 3.96 -3.93 13.71
CA THR A 347 4.07 -2.48 13.53
C THR A 347 4.17 -2.17 12.05
N LEU A 348 3.26 -1.33 11.56
CA LEU A 348 3.21 -0.82 10.19
C LEU A 348 3.57 0.67 10.24
N PRO A 349 4.74 1.09 9.78
CA PRO A 349 5.15 2.50 9.82
C PRO A 349 4.53 3.35 8.71
N ASN A 350 4.05 2.72 7.61
CA ASN A 350 3.71 3.39 6.35
C ASN A 350 2.27 3.12 5.89
N LEU A 351 1.33 2.91 6.80
CA LEU A 351 -0.02 2.54 6.40
C LEU A 351 -0.75 3.71 5.73
N MET A 352 -1.03 3.59 4.43
CA MET A 352 -1.71 4.59 3.62
C MET A 352 -3.19 4.26 3.47
N VAL A 353 -3.99 4.63 4.45
CA VAL A 353 -5.45 4.43 4.45
C VAL A 353 -6.21 5.72 4.68
N GLY A 354 -7.42 5.79 4.16
CA GLY A 354 -8.37 6.87 4.38
C GLY A 354 -9.80 6.39 4.30
N THR A 355 -10.73 7.17 4.81
CA THR A 355 -12.16 6.85 4.82
C THR A 355 -13.00 7.88 4.06
N VAL A 356 -12.33 8.88 3.49
CA VAL A 356 -12.93 9.91 2.63
C VAL A 356 -12.07 10.17 1.41
N GLY A 357 -12.69 10.55 0.32
CA GLY A 357 -12.02 10.90 -0.94
C GLY A 357 -11.51 9.70 -1.75
N GLY A 358 -11.07 9.97 -2.97
CA GLY A 358 -10.56 8.94 -3.88
C GLY A 358 -11.54 7.80 -4.11
N GLY A 359 -11.01 6.58 -4.12
CA GLY A 359 -11.79 5.35 -4.34
C GLY A 359 -12.79 5.00 -3.24
N THR A 360 -12.67 5.58 -2.03
CA THR A 360 -13.55 5.27 -0.89
C THR A 360 -15.02 5.66 -1.12
N GLY A 361 -15.25 6.54 -2.11
CA GLY A 361 -16.59 6.96 -2.53
C GLY A 361 -17.23 6.09 -3.60
N MET A 362 -16.49 5.16 -4.21
CA MET A 362 -17.05 4.23 -5.19
C MET A 362 -18.09 3.31 -4.52
N PRO A 363 -19.19 2.94 -5.19
CA PRO A 363 -20.33 2.28 -4.54
C PRO A 363 -19.98 1.01 -3.76
N HIS A 364 -19.25 0.09 -4.36
CA HIS A 364 -18.85 -1.17 -3.72
C HIS A 364 -17.89 -0.96 -2.55
N GLN A 365 -16.91 -0.07 -2.72
CA GLN A 365 -15.89 0.24 -1.73
C GLN A 365 -16.47 0.97 -0.52
N ARG A 366 -17.42 1.87 -0.77
CA ARG A 366 -18.17 2.53 0.28
C ARG A 366 -19.00 1.53 1.09
N ALA A 367 -19.72 0.61 0.41
CA ALA A 367 -20.48 -0.44 1.07
C ALA A 367 -19.59 -1.33 1.95
N ALA A 368 -18.38 -1.65 1.49
CA ALA A 368 -17.41 -2.40 2.30
C ALA A 368 -16.95 -1.62 3.54
N LEU A 369 -16.70 -0.31 3.43
CA LEU A 369 -16.40 0.55 4.59
C LEU A 369 -17.61 0.67 5.54
N GLU A 370 -18.83 0.71 5.01
CA GLU A 370 -20.07 0.71 5.80
C GLU A 370 -20.27 -0.60 6.56
N LEU A 371 -19.95 -1.76 5.94
CA LEU A 371 -19.91 -3.07 6.60
C LEU A 371 -18.96 -3.08 7.82
N MET A 372 -17.82 -2.38 7.70
CA MET A 372 -16.88 -2.20 8.80
C MET A 372 -17.34 -1.17 9.85
N GLY A 373 -18.37 -0.37 9.57
CA GLY A 373 -18.73 0.81 10.37
C GLY A 373 -17.72 1.96 10.29
N LEU A 374 -16.89 1.98 9.22
CA LEU A 374 -15.75 2.88 9.08
C LEU A 374 -15.84 3.79 7.83
N ALA A 375 -17.02 3.98 7.27
CA ALA A 375 -17.23 4.92 6.18
C ALA A 375 -17.31 6.38 6.67
N GLY A 376 -16.73 7.31 5.92
CA GLY A 376 -16.86 8.75 6.13
C GLY A 376 -15.85 9.36 7.10
N SER A 377 -16.13 10.60 7.51
CA SER A 377 -15.21 11.40 8.34
C SER A 377 -15.10 10.88 9.77
N GLY A 378 -13.94 11.12 10.40
CA GLY A 378 -13.65 10.70 11.77
C GLY A 378 -13.28 9.23 11.92
N LYS A 379 -13.09 8.49 10.82
CA LYS A 379 -12.92 7.04 10.86
C LYS A 379 -11.54 6.52 10.40
N ALA A 380 -10.71 7.36 9.79
CA ALA A 380 -9.44 6.89 9.21
C ALA A 380 -8.45 6.36 10.24
N ARG A 381 -8.43 6.92 11.45
CA ARG A 381 -7.59 6.43 12.55
C ARG A 381 -8.05 5.06 13.04
N ALA A 382 -9.36 4.87 13.17
CA ALA A 382 -9.93 3.56 13.50
C ALA A 382 -9.64 2.53 12.38
N LEU A 383 -9.76 2.91 11.11
CA LEU A 383 -9.40 2.04 9.99
C LEU A 383 -7.92 1.62 10.05
N ALA A 384 -7.02 2.51 10.43
CA ALA A 384 -5.61 2.16 10.60
C ALA A 384 -5.40 1.11 11.72
N GLU A 385 -6.05 1.27 12.87
CA GLU A 385 -5.96 0.30 13.97
C GLU A 385 -6.57 -1.06 13.60
N VAL A 386 -7.71 -1.07 12.90
CA VAL A 386 -8.33 -2.30 12.38
C VAL A 386 -7.43 -2.97 11.34
N SER A 387 -6.78 -2.20 10.47
CA SER A 387 -5.82 -2.72 9.47
C SER A 387 -4.60 -3.37 10.14
N ALA A 388 -4.09 -2.79 11.23
CA ALA A 388 -3.02 -3.41 12.00
C ALA A 388 -3.48 -4.71 12.66
N GLY A 389 -4.69 -4.73 13.20
CA GLY A 389 -5.31 -5.95 13.74
C GLY A 389 -5.49 -7.04 12.67
N LEU A 390 -5.89 -6.65 11.45
CA LEU A 390 -5.93 -7.56 10.29
C LEU A 390 -4.55 -8.15 10.01
N CYS A 391 -3.51 -7.32 9.90
CA CYS A 391 -2.15 -7.81 9.67
C CYS A 391 -1.68 -8.75 10.79
N LEU A 392 -1.96 -8.43 12.05
CA LEU A 392 -1.66 -9.31 13.17
C LEU A 392 -2.37 -10.66 13.05
N ALA A 393 -3.64 -10.67 12.68
CA ALA A 393 -4.39 -11.92 12.46
C ALA A 393 -3.78 -12.76 11.34
N GLY A 394 -3.37 -12.14 10.24
CA GLY A 394 -2.66 -12.80 9.15
C GLY A 394 -1.34 -13.42 9.61
N GLU A 395 -0.50 -12.66 10.32
CA GLU A 395 0.79 -13.12 10.84
C GLU A 395 0.64 -14.30 11.80
N ILE A 396 -0.27 -14.21 12.76
CA ILE A 396 -0.58 -15.32 13.68
C ILE A 396 -0.91 -16.59 12.88
N SER A 397 -1.78 -16.45 11.90
CA SER A 397 -2.27 -17.59 11.13
C SER A 397 -1.18 -18.22 10.26
N ILE A 398 -0.43 -17.42 9.48
CA ILE A 398 0.57 -17.96 8.56
C ILE A 398 1.76 -18.57 9.31
N MET A 399 2.24 -17.90 10.36
CA MET A 399 3.36 -18.40 11.15
C MET A 399 3.00 -19.71 11.86
N ALA A 400 1.79 -19.82 12.39
CA ALA A 400 1.30 -21.07 12.96
C ALA A 400 1.14 -22.19 11.92
N ALA A 401 0.66 -21.87 10.70
CA ALA A 401 0.52 -22.85 9.62
C ALA A 401 1.87 -23.42 9.16
N ILE A 402 2.89 -22.56 9.09
CA ILE A 402 4.25 -23.00 8.74
C ILE A 402 4.86 -23.79 9.88
N ALA A 403 4.74 -23.32 11.12
CA ALA A 403 5.26 -23.99 12.32
C ALA A 403 4.65 -25.38 12.51
N SER A 404 3.36 -25.56 12.24
CA SER A 404 2.66 -26.86 12.36
C SER A 404 2.82 -27.78 11.12
N GLY A 405 3.50 -27.33 10.05
CA GLY A 405 3.68 -28.10 8.82
C GLY A 405 2.42 -28.26 7.95
N VAL A 406 1.31 -27.58 8.28
CA VAL A 406 0.05 -27.70 7.53
C VAL A 406 -0.12 -26.69 6.42
N PHE A 407 0.87 -25.82 6.19
CA PHE A 407 0.81 -24.76 5.20
C PHE A 407 0.42 -25.26 3.81
N THR A 408 1.11 -26.29 3.30
CA THR A 408 0.83 -26.87 1.98
C THR A 408 -0.53 -27.57 1.90
N SER A 409 -0.97 -28.24 2.98
CA SER A 409 -2.23 -28.95 3.00
C SER A 409 -3.45 -28.03 2.96
N ALA A 410 -3.36 -26.82 3.51
CA ALA A 410 -4.40 -25.80 3.43
C ALA A 410 -4.63 -25.35 1.98
N HIS A 411 -3.55 -25.14 1.21
CA HIS A 411 -3.64 -24.82 -0.22
C HIS A 411 -4.27 -25.95 -1.03
N HIS A 412 -3.93 -27.21 -0.73
CA HIS A 412 -4.55 -28.35 -1.42
C HIS A 412 -6.05 -28.50 -1.15
N LYS A 413 -6.50 -28.23 0.07
CA LYS A 413 -7.91 -28.39 0.46
C LYS A 413 -8.79 -27.26 -0.07
N LEU A 414 -8.30 -26.03 -0.09
CA LEU A 414 -9.09 -24.83 -0.40
C LEU A 414 -8.90 -24.33 -1.85
N ALA A 415 -7.72 -24.58 -2.48
CA ALA A 415 -7.44 -24.11 -3.83
C ALA A 415 -7.89 -25.07 -4.95
N ARG A 416 -8.16 -26.34 -4.64
CA ARG A 416 -8.57 -27.36 -5.61
C ARG A 416 -10.00 -27.84 -5.34
N THR A 417 -10.99 -26.99 -5.46
CA THR A 417 -12.33 -27.44 -5.88
C THR A 417 -12.19 -27.75 -7.36
N ARG A 418 -12.10 -29.04 -7.66
CA ARG A 418 -12.17 -29.54 -9.04
C ARG A 418 -13.51 -29.14 -9.63
N GLY A 419 -13.46 -28.32 -10.73
CA GLY A 419 -14.55 -28.26 -11.67
C GLY A 419 -14.70 -29.59 -12.38
#